data_07add1e046eb8ec5d8b2c67eb3192fed
#
_entry.id   07add1e046eb8ec5d8b2c67eb3192fed
#
_cell.length_a   1.000
_cell.length_b   1.000
_cell.length_c   1.000
_cell.angle_alpha   90.00
_cell.angle_beta   90.00
_cell.angle_gamma   90.00
#
_symmetry.space_group_name_H-M   'P 1'
#
loop_
_entity.id
_entity.type
_entity.pdbx_description
1 polymer ?
#
loop_
_entity_poly.entity_id
_entity_poly.type
_entity_poly.pdbx_seq_one_letter_code
_entity_poly.pdbx_strand_id
1 'polypeptide(L)'
;MTIRPATPADLPALQTLAVACNVCPPGTDDRVWLAADASGAPLAFIACAPVLDEMTLLALAVRPAARRRGLATALHQTAIDALRPATAFLEVRASNHAAQALYHRLGYRDSGHRRDYYPNPDGSREDALVMRWQAVPTE
;
A
#
# COMPACT_ATOMS: atom_id res chain seq x y z
N MET A 1 19.17 6.60 1.56
CA MET A 1 17.75 6.39 1.22
C MET A 1 16.91 7.47 1.89
N THR A 2 15.98 8.03 1.15
CA THR A 2 15.13 9.12 1.63
C THR A 2 13.66 8.75 1.45
N ILE A 3 12.85 8.93 2.49
CA ILE A 3 11.38 8.81 2.40
C ILE A 3 10.82 10.23 2.36
N ARG A 4 9.99 10.51 1.37
CA ARG A 4 9.37 11.83 1.18
C ARG A 4 8.00 11.71 0.52
N PRO A 5 7.15 12.76 0.63
CA PRO A 5 5.93 12.83 -0.16
C PRO A 5 6.25 12.84 -1.65
N ALA A 6 5.41 12.17 -2.44
CA ALA A 6 5.52 12.21 -3.88
C ALA A 6 4.98 13.54 -4.42
N THR A 7 5.53 13.96 -5.55
CA THR A 7 5.06 15.13 -6.31
C THR A 7 4.52 14.66 -7.65
N PRO A 8 3.79 15.51 -8.41
CA PRO A 8 3.33 15.13 -9.74
C PRO A 8 4.44 14.68 -10.68
N ALA A 9 5.65 15.21 -10.52
CA ALA A 9 6.80 14.81 -11.31
C ALA A 9 7.23 13.36 -11.06
N ASP A 10 6.88 12.78 -9.92
CA ASP A 10 7.22 11.40 -9.57
C ASP A 10 6.28 10.38 -10.22
N LEU A 11 5.09 10.79 -10.65
CA LEU A 11 4.06 9.85 -11.10
C LEU A 11 4.50 8.91 -12.22
N PRO A 12 5.20 9.35 -13.27
CA PRO A 12 5.64 8.42 -14.31
C PRO A 12 6.52 7.29 -13.79
N ALA A 13 7.48 7.59 -12.92
CA ALA A 13 8.36 6.58 -12.33
C ALA A 13 7.60 5.64 -11.39
N LEU A 14 6.63 6.16 -10.64
CA LEU A 14 5.80 5.35 -9.75
C LEU A 14 4.84 4.45 -10.54
N GLN A 15 4.33 4.91 -11.67
CA GLN A 15 3.53 4.08 -12.56
C GLN A 15 4.34 2.90 -13.10
N THR A 16 5.58 3.15 -13.49
CA THR A 16 6.49 2.09 -13.94
C THR A 16 6.73 1.06 -12.82
N LEU A 17 6.99 1.55 -11.60
CA LEU A 17 7.19 0.68 -10.45
C LEU A 17 5.93 -0.14 -10.12
N ALA A 18 4.76 0.48 -10.20
CA ALA A 18 3.49 -0.19 -9.94
C ALA A 18 3.26 -1.34 -10.92
N VAL A 19 3.52 -1.12 -12.20
CA VAL A 19 3.42 -2.18 -13.22
C VAL A 19 4.37 -3.33 -12.89
N ALA A 20 5.63 -3.01 -12.56
CA ALA A 20 6.63 -4.02 -12.23
C ALA A 20 6.26 -4.84 -10.97
N CYS A 21 5.54 -4.24 -10.03
CA CYS A 21 5.12 -4.90 -8.80
C CYS A 21 3.69 -5.43 -8.86
N ASN A 22 3.01 -5.28 -9.98
CA ASN A 22 1.64 -5.75 -10.20
C ASN A 22 0.64 -5.18 -9.18
N VAL A 23 0.76 -3.89 -8.92
CA VAL A 23 -0.17 -3.14 -8.06
C VAL A 23 -0.77 -1.97 -8.85
N CYS A 24 -1.85 -1.39 -8.33
CA CYS A 24 -2.47 -0.22 -8.93
C CYS A 24 -1.51 0.98 -8.88
N PRO A 25 -1.36 1.74 -9.97
CA PRO A 25 -0.59 2.97 -9.93
C PRO A 25 -1.29 4.02 -9.07
N PRO A 26 -0.53 4.92 -8.43
CA PRO A 26 -1.13 5.97 -7.62
C PRO A 26 -1.92 6.95 -8.50
N GLY A 27 -3.08 7.37 -7.99
CA GLY A 27 -3.90 8.41 -8.62
C GLY A 27 -3.45 9.79 -8.19
N THR A 28 -3.93 10.82 -8.91
CA THR A 28 -3.57 12.21 -8.65
C THR A 28 -4.11 12.75 -7.33
N ASP A 29 -5.20 12.16 -6.83
CA ASP A 29 -5.82 12.58 -5.57
C ASP A 29 -5.35 11.75 -4.37
N ASP A 30 -4.52 10.74 -4.61
CA ASP A 30 -4.02 9.89 -3.55
C ASP A 30 -2.93 10.59 -2.74
N ARG A 31 -2.84 10.26 -1.46
CA ARG A 31 -1.72 10.65 -0.62
C ARG A 31 -0.62 9.60 -0.81
N VAL A 32 0.53 10.04 -1.28
CA VAL A 32 1.59 9.12 -1.72
C VAL A 32 2.93 9.53 -1.10
N TRP A 33 3.64 8.55 -0.57
CA TRP A 33 5.03 8.70 -0.12
C TRP A 33 5.88 7.68 -0.86
N LEU A 34 7.13 8.04 -1.10
CA LEU A 34 8.08 7.14 -1.76
C LEU A 34 9.39 7.07 -0.99
N ALA A 35 10.08 5.98 -1.17
CA ALA A 35 11.46 5.81 -0.73
C ALA A 35 12.35 5.87 -1.97
N ALA A 36 13.32 6.79 -1.98
CA ALA A 36 14.23 6.98 -3.10
C ALA A 36 15.65 6.59 -2.72
N ASP A 37 16.42 6.09 -3.70
CA ASP A 37 17.83 5.84 -3.53
C ASP A 37 18.65 7.14 -3.65
N ALA A 38 19.97 7.03 -3.60
CA ALA A 38 20.86 8.19 -3.66
C ALA A 38 20.77 8.98 -4.97
N SER A 39 20.33 8.33 -6.06
CA SER A 39 20.12 8.97 -7.36
C SER A 39 18.74 9.62 -7.48
N GLY A 40 17.87 9.43 -6.51
CA GLY A 40 16.49 9.91 -6.56
C GLY A 40 15.50 8.92 -7.19
N ALA A 41 15.95 7.75 -7.64
CA ALA A 41 15.06 6.75 -8.22
C ALA A 41 14.20 6.09 -7.14
N PRO A 42 12.88 5.88 -7.38
CA PRO A 42 12.03 5.27 -6.38
C PRO A 42 12.31 3.78 -6.20
N LEU A 43 12.49 3.37 -4.96
CA LEU A 43 12.65 1.97 -4.55
C LEU A 43 11.33 1.37 -4.11
N ALA A 44 10.42 2.18 -3.62
CA ALA A 44 9.15 1.75 -3.06
C ALA A 44 8.19 2.93 -2.95
N PHE A 45 6.88 2.65 -2.89
CA PHE A 45 5.90 3.68 -2.58
C PHE A 45 4.71 3.12 -1.83
N ILE A 46 3.97 4.01 -1.17
CA ILE A 46 2.68 3.73 -0.56
C ILE A 46 1.68 4.79 -1.04
N ALA A 47 0.48 4.36 -1.41
CA ALA A 47 -0.61 5.24 -1.82
C ALA A 47 -1.82 5.00 -0.92
N CYS A 48 -2.38 6.08 -0.39
CA CYS A 48 -3.48 6.04 0.56
C CYS A 48 -4.57 7.02 0.16
N ALA A 49 -5.81 6.67 0.50
CA ALA A 49 -6.97 7.54 0.35
C ALA A 49 -7.57 7.83 1.73
N PRO A 50 -7.29 8.99 2.32
CA PRO A 50 -7.86 9.35 3.61
C PRO A 50 -9.29 9.91 3.43
N VAL A 51 -10.20 9.52 4.32
CA VAL A 51 -11.55 10.06 4.43
C VAL A 51 -11.89 10.19 5.90
N LEU A 52 -12.00 11.41 6.40
CA LEU A 52 -12.22 11.69 7.82
C LEU A 52 -11.11 11.07 8.67
N ASP A 53 -11.45 10.24 9.66
CA ASP A 53 -10.49 9.57 10.53
C ASP A 53 -10.12 8.16 10.04
N GLU A 54 -10.48 7.81 8.80
CA GLU A 54 -10.16 6.52 8.19
C GLU A 54 -9.26 6.73 6.99
N MET A 55 -8.50 5.70 6.64
CA MET A 55 -7.78 5.68 5.37
C MET A 55 -7.91 4.30 4.71
N THR A 56 -7.88 4.29 3.38
CA THR A 56 -7.74 3.07 2.60
C THR A 56 -6.31 3.00 2.08
N LEU A 57 -5.61 1.91 2.34
CA LEU A 57 -4.32 1.63 1.72
C LEU A 57 -4.59 1.08 0.33
N LEU A 58 -4.27 1.87 -0.70
CA LEU A 58 -4.58 1.54 -2.09
C LEU A 58 -3.48 0.71 -2.74
N ALA A 59 -2.23 1.00 -2.43
CA ALA A 59 -1.08 0.29 -2.99
C ALA A 59 0.13 0.44 -2.07
N LEU A 60 0.91 -0.62 -2.01
CA LEU A 60 2.20 -0.64 -1.33
C LEU A 60 3.11 -1.52 -2.17
N ALA A 61 4.12 -0.92 -2.77
CA ALA A 61 5.01 -1.61 -3.70
C ALA A 61 6.46 -1.40 -3.29
N VAL A 62 7.24 -2.47 -3.32
CA VAL A 62 8.68 -2.43 -3.08
C VAL A 62 9.36 -3.12 -4.24
N ARG A 63 10.30 -2.43 -4.91
CA ARG A 63 11.10 -3.00 -5.98
C ARG A 63 11.75 -4.29 -5.48
N PRO A 64 11.73 -5.39 -6.28
CA PRO A 64 12.27 -6.67 -5.78
C PRO A 64 13.68 -6.59 -5.21
N ALA A 65 14.57 -5.83 -5.86
CA ALA A 65 15.94 -5.67 -5.40
C ALA A 65 16.07 -4.90 -4.07
N ALA A 66 15.02 -4.18 -3.67
CA ALA A 66 15.00 -3.38 -2.44
C ALA A 66 14.21 -4.04 -1.30
N ARG A 67 13.69 -5.23 -1.52
CA ARG A 67 12.93 -5.96 -0.48
C ARG A 67 13.82 -6.39 0.67
N ARG A 68 13.19 -6.69 1.82
CA ARG A 68 13.84 -7.11 3.06
C ARG A 68 14.71 -6.04 3.70
N ARG A 69 14.44 -4.77 3.40
CA ARG A 69 15.13 -3.62 4.03
C ARG A 69 14.20 -2.83 4.95
N GLY A 70 12.99 -3.33 5.22
CA GLY A 70 12.02 -2.63 6.05
C GLY A 70 11.36 -1.43 5.40
N LEU A 71 11.42 -1.28 4.08
CA LEU A 71 10.84 -0.13 3.39
C LEU A 71 9.32 -0.08 3.50
N ALA A 72 8.65 -1.22 3.38
CA ALA A 72 7.19 -1.27 3.52
C ALA A 72 6.76 -0.81 4.91
N THR A 73 7.43 -1.28 5.94
CA THR A 73 7.16 -0.87 7.33
C THR A 73 7.40 0.62 7.52
N ALA A 74 8.51 1.14 7.00
CA ALA A 74 8.86 2.56 7.13
C ALA A 74 7.86 3.45 6.38
N LEU A 75 7.44 3.07 5.18
CA LEU A 75 6.43 3.81 4.42
C LEU A 75 5.08 3.78 5.09
N HIS A 76 4.65 2.62 5.57
CA HIS A 76 3.39 2.50 6.30
C HIS A 76 3.40 3.38 7.55
N GLN A 77 4.48 3.34 8.32
CA GLN A 77 4.59 4.17 9.51
C GLN A 77 4.58 5.66 9.17
N THR A 78 5.24 6.06 8.08
CA THR A 78 5.22 7.44 7.61
C THR A 78 3.80 7.90 7.28
N ALA A 79 3.03 7.06 6.57
CA ALA A 79 1.63 7.37 6.24
C ALA A 79 0.76 7.47 7.50
N ILE A 80 0.93 6.53 8.43
CA ILE A 80 0.19 6.54 9.70
C ILE A 80 0.50 7.81 10.50
N ASP A 81 1.76 8.21 10.59
CA ASP A 81 2.17 9.39 11.33
C ASP A 81 1.63 10.68 10.68
N ALA A 82 1.57 10.73 9.37
CA ALA A 82 1.10 11.90 8.64
C ALA A 82 -0.42 12.04 8.65
N LEU A 83 -1.13 10.94 8.46
CA LEU A 83 -2.59 10.95 8.32
C LEU A 83 -3.32 10.72 9.64
N ARG A 84 -2.68 10.06 10.58
CA ARG A 84 -3.22 9.75 11.92
C ARG A 84 -4.62 9.14 11.87
N PRO A 85 -4.84 8.08 11.07
CA PRO A 85 -6.17 7.48 11.00
C PRO A 85 -6.49 6.72 12.29
N ALA A 86 -7.77 6.71 12.67
CA ALA A 86 -8.23 5.80 13.72
C ALA A 86 -8.25 4.36 13.20
N THR A 87 -8.59 4.20 11.91
CA THR A 87 -8.70 2.90 11.25
C THR A 87 -8.17 2.99 9.84
N ALA A 88 -7.47 1.96 9.40
CA ALA A 88 -7.03 1.79 8.02
C ALA A 88 -7.58 0.48 7.46
N PHE A 89 -7.94 0.49 6.19
CA PHE A 89 -8.47 -0.68 5.49
C PHE A 89 -7.67 -0.95 4.23
N LEU A 90 -7.70 -2.18 3.79
CA LEU A 90 -7.21 -2.57 2.48
C LEU A 90 -8.01 -3.75 1.96
N GLU A 91 -7.94 -3.95 0.65
CA GLU A 91 -8.45 -5.13 -0.02
C GLU A 91 -7.29 -5.82 -0.72
N VAL A 92 -7.24 -7.14 -0.63
CA VAL A 92 -6.17 -7.94 -1.21
C VAL A 92 -6.76 -9.21 -1.80
N ARG A 93 -6.20 -9.68 -2.92
CA ARG A 93 -6.64 -10.93 -3.53
C ARG A 93 -6.46 -12.08 -2.55
N ALA A 94 -7.47 -12.95 -2.49
CA ALA A 94 -7.43 -14.13 -1.60
C ALA A 94 -6.22 -15.03 -1.90
N SER A 95 -5.75 -15.05 -3.14
CA SER A 95 -4.57 -15.84 -3.55
C SER A 95 -3.24 -15.17 -3.23
N ASN A 96 -3.22 -13.91 -2.88
CA ASN A 96 -1.96 -13.18 -2.65
C ASN A 96 -1.49 -13.34 -1.20
N HIS A 97 -0.98 -14.53 -0.89
CA HIS A 97 -0.56 -14.86 0.48
C HIS A 97 0.65 -14.05 0.94
N ALA A 98 1.55 -13.70 0.04
CA ALA A 98 2.72 -12.90 0.38
C ALA A 98 2.32 -11.50 0.85
N ALA A 99 1.37 -10.85 0.16
CA ALA A 99 0.86 -9.56 0.56
C ALA A 99 0.10 -9.64 1.88
N GLN A 100 -0.73 -10.66 2.06
CA GLN A 100 -1.45 -10.87 3.31
C GLN A 100 -0.50 -11.00 4.49
N ALA A 101 0.59 -11.76 4.31
CA ALA A 101 1.61 -11.91 5.35
C ALA A 101 2.28 -10.56 5.69
N LEU A 102 2.58 -9.75 4.68
CA LEU A 102 3.11 -8.40 4.89
C LEU A 102 2.14 -7.54 5.71
N TYR A 103 0.86 -7.53 5.32
CA TYR A 103 -0.13 -6.70 6.00
C TYR A 103 -0.37 -7.17 7.43
N HIS A 104 -0.35 -8.49 7.68
CA HIS A 104 -0.41 -9.00 9.05
C HIS A 104 0.77 -8.48 9.89
N ARG A 105 1.97 -8.45 9.32
CA ARG A 105 3.15 -7.91 10.01
C ARG A 105 3.02 -6.42 10.30
N LEU A 106 2.32 -5.67 9.45
CA LEU A 106 2.06 -4.25 9.66
C LEU A 106 0.96 -3.98 10.70
N GLY A 107 0.28 -5.03 11.17
CA GLY A 107 -0.75 -4.92 12.19
C GLY A 107 -2.18 -5.02 11.68
N TYR A 108 -2.37 -5.32 10.40
CA TYR A 108 -3.69 -5.55 9.84
C TYR A 108 -4.22 -6.90 10.25
N ARG A 109 -5.54 -7.01 10.42
CA ARG A 109 -6.25 -8.25 10.72
C ARG A 109 -7.35 -8.47 9.72
N ASP A 110 -7.68 -9.73 9.46
CA ASP A 110 -8.77 -10.08 8.56
C ASP A 110 -10.09 -9.54 9.15
N SER A 111 -10.86 -8.83 8.34
CA SER A 111 -12.05 -8.13 8.81
C SER A 111 -13.27 -8.41 7.94
N GLY A 112 -13.09 -8.91 6.73
CA GLY A 112 -14.19 -9.18 5.84
C GLY A 112 -13.75 -9.89 4.58
N HIS A 113 -14.73 -10.11 3.71
CA HIS A 113 -14.56 -10.90 2.52
C HIS A 113 -15.49 -10.36 1.44
N ARG A 114 -14.97 -10.14 0.23
CA ARG A 114 -15.78 -9.75 -0.91
C ARG A 114 -15.72 -10.87 -1.94
N ARG A 115 -16.84 -11.50 -2.20
CA ARG A 115 -16.93 -12.62 -3.14
C ARG A 115 -16.81 -12.09 -4.57
N ASP A 116 -16.05 -12.80 -5.41
CA ASP A 116 -15.94 -12.54 -6.85
C ASP A 116 -15.58 -11.09 -7.17
N TYR A 117 -14.66 -10.53 -6.42
CA TYR A 117 -14.32 -9.10 -6.48
C TYR A 117 -13.32 -8.78 -7.59
N TYR A 118 -12.24 -9.57 -7.72
CA TYR A 118 -11.18 -9.29 -8.69
C TYR A 118 -11.37 -10.11 -9.96
N PRO A 119 -11.37 -9.46 -11.15
CA PRO A 119 -11.41 -10.19 -12.40
C PRO A 119 -10.05 -10.81 -12.72
N ASN A 120 -10.09 -12.00 -13.30
CA ASN A 120 -8.90 -12.69 -13.80
C ASN A 120 -8.89 -12.67 -15.33
N PRO A 121 -7.69 -12.80 -15.98
CA PRO A 121 -7.59 -12.75 -17.44
C PRO A 121 -8.40 -13.83 -18.15
N ASP A 122 -8.66 -14.96 -17.51
CA ASP A 122 -9.43 -16.08 -18.10
C ASP A 122 -10.95 -15.92 -17.99
N GLY A 123 -11.41 -14.77 -17.46
CA GLY A 123 -12.85 -14.51 -17.27
C GLY A 123 -13.39 -14.96 -15.93
N SER A 124 -12.64 -15.73 -15.15
CA SER A 124 -13.02 -16.05 -13.78
C SER A 124 -12.80 -14.86 -12.85
N ARG A 125 -13.33 -14.94 -11.64
CA ARG A 125 -13.15 -13.90 -10.63
C ARG A 125 -12.67 -14.56 -9.34
N GLU A 126 -11.91 -13.84 -8.54
CA GLU A 126 -11.50 -14.32 -7.24
C GLU A 126 -11.94 -13.35 -6.14
N ASP A 127 -12.02 -13.88 -4.93
CA ASP A 127 -12.44 -13.12 -3.77
C ASP A 127 -11.36 -12.13 -3.33
N ALA A 128 -11.79 -11.08 -2.66
CA ALA A 128 -10.91 -10.19 -1.92
C ALA A 128 -11.06 -10.47 -0.42
N LEU A 129 -9.95 -10.41 0.29
CA LEU A 129 -9.96 -10.25 1.74
C LEU A 129 -9.94 -8.77 2.06
N VAL A 130 -10.78 -8.34 2.99
CA VAL A 130 -10.71 -7.00 3.57
C VAL A 130 -9.94 -7.12 4.87
N MET A 131 -8.91 -6.29 5.01
CA MET A 131 -8.08 -6.28 6.20
C MET A 131 -8.17 -4.92 6.86
N ARG A 132 -8.02 -4.88 8.18
CA ARG A 132 -8.23 -3.69 8.97
C ARG A 132 -7.11 -3.51 9.99
N TRP A 133 -6.65 -2.28 10.10
CA TRP A 133 -5.70 -1.83 11.11
C TRP A 133 -6.38 -0.79 11.99
N GLN A 134 -6.13 -0.83 13.28
CA GLN A 134 -6.67 0.15 14.23
C GLN A 134 -5.55 0.79 15.02
N ALA A 135 -5.66 2.09 15.23
CA ALA A 135 -4.74 2.80 16.11
C ALA A 135 -4.85 2.26 17.53
N VAL A 136 -3.72 2.12 18.20
CA VAL A 136 -3.69 1.77 19.61
C VAL A 136 -4.21 2.97 20.39
N PRO A 137 -5.22 2.80 21.27
CA PRO A 137 -5.69 3.91 22.09
C PRO A 137 -4.56 4.43 22.96
N THR A 138 -4.37 5.76 22.95
CA THR A 138 -3.47 6.42 23.88
C THR A 138 -4.23 6.70 25.19
N GLU A 139 -3.69 6.21 26.25
CA GLU A 139 -4.22 6.49 27.58
C GLU A 139 -3.60 7.75 28.17
#